data_7f5f85932ca383757b857bf7bbe116c5
#
_entry.id   7f5f85932ca383757b857bf7bbe116c5
#
_cell.length_a   1.000
_cell.length_b   1.000
_cell.length_c   1.000
_cell.angle_alpha   90.00
_cell.angle_beta   90.00
_cell.angle_gamma   90.00
#
_symmetry.space_group_name_H-M   'P 1'
#
loop_
_entity.id
_entity.type
_entity.pdbx_description
1 polymer ?
#
loop_
_entity_poly.entity_id
_entity_poly.type
_entity_poly.pdbx_seq_one_letter_code
_entity_poly.pdbx_strand_id
1 'polypeptide(L)'
;MNYVNHIAYWESGETIAEGAEIPPCAPGDFPEVTYDLERLKSDLNRFAVTQGPASLWRYAPLLPVEEVDNAVTLGEGWTPMLPVDRLAVAMGLQTLLAKDEGRNPSGTFKDRGASVAITRMRELGIKTIIHNSSGNAAGSWAMYA
;
A
#
# COMPACT_ATOMS: atom_id res chain seq x y z
N MET A 1 6.77 -14.59 2.95
CA MET A 1 7.15 -14.82 1.52
C MET A 1 6.37 -13.82 0.70
N ASN A 2 7.04 -12.91 0.02
CA ASN A 2 6.41 -11.94 -0.88
C ASN A 2 6.65 -12.33 -2.35
N TYR A 3 5.99 -11.64 -3.27
CA TYR A 3 6.11 -11.86 -4.71
C TYR A 3 6.77 -10.68 -5.40
N VAL A 4 7.50 -9.86 -4.66
CA VAL A 4 8.30 -8.77 -5.22
C VAL A 4 9.41 -9.36 -6.08
N ASN A 5 9.53 -8.86 -7.31
CA ASN A 5 10.57 -9.25 -8.25
C ASN A 5 11.75 -8.31 -8.14
N HIS A 6 11.51 -7.02 -8.35
CA HIS A 6 12.51 -5.95 -8.19
C HIS A 6 11.82 -4.57 -8.12
N ILE A 7 12.60 -3.54 -7.85
CA ILE A 7 12.17 -2.16 -8.05
C ILE A 7 12.78 -1.67 -9.36
N ALA A 8 11.98 -1.03 -10.19
CA ALA A 8 12.43 -0.45 -11.45
C ALA A 8 11.79 0.93 -11.65
N TYR A 9 12.45 1.77 -12.43
CA TYR A 9 11.85 3.02 -12.88
C TYR A 9 10.83 2.77 -13.98
N TRP A 10 9.69 3.45 -13.90
CA TRP A 10 8.54 3.24 -14.77
C TRP A 10 8.84 3.48 -16.27
N GLU A 11 9.52 4.56 -16.59
CA GLU A 11 9.78 4.93 -17.99
C GLU A 11 11.07 4.29 -18.54
N SER A 12 12.16 4.38 -17.79
CA SER A 12 13.46 3.87 -18.24
C SER A 12 13.59 2.35 -18.14
N GLY A 13 12.84 1.71 -17.22
CA GLY A 13 12.98 0.30 -16.91
C GLY A 13 14.27 -0.04 -16.17
N GLU A 14 15.07 0.96 -15.77
CA GLU A 14 16.30 0.73 -15.01
C GLU A 14 15.97 0.13 -13.64
N THR A 15 16.63 -0.97 -13.30
CA THR A 15 16.40 -1.69 -12.05
C THR A 15 17.23 -1.13 -10.91
N ILE A 16 16.64 -1.07 -9.73
CA ILE A 16 17.29 -0.65 -8.48
C ILE A 16 17.65 -1.90 -7.68
N ALA A 17 18.91 -2.02 -7.29
CA ALA A 17 19.36 -3.14 -6.48
C ALA A 17 18.66 -3.15 -5.11
N GLU A 18 18.37 -4.33 -4.59
CA GLU A 18 17.76 -4.47 -3.27
C GLU A 18 18.62 -3.84 -2.18
N GLY A 19 17.98 -3.03 -1.33
CA GLY A 19 18.66 -2.28 -0.27
C GLY A 19 19.50 -1.09 -0.74
N ALA A 20 19.56 -0.83 -2.04
CA ALA A 20 20.23 0.36 -2.54
C ALA A 20 19.41 1.63 -2.24
N GLU A 21 20.14 2.74 -2.06
CA GLU A 21 19.51 4.06 -2.05
C GLU A 21 18.82 4.31 -3.39
N ILE A 22 17.57 4.76 -3.37
CA ILE A 22 16.86 5.12 -4.60
C ILE A 22 17.44 6.45 -5.11
N PRO A 23 18.16 6.44 -6.24
CA PRO A 23 18.75 7.66 -6.76
C PRO A 23 17.65 8.63 -7.23
N PRO A 24 17.95 9.94 -7.31
CA PRO A 24 17.02 10.89 -7.91
C PRO A 24 16.65 10.47 -9.33
N CYS A 25 15.36 10.38 -9.60
CA CYS A 25 14.84 10.04 -10.93
C CYS A 25 14.63 11.27 -11.80
N ALA A 26 14.58 11.07 -13.10
CA ALA A 26 14.15 12.10 -14.04
C ALA A 26 12.68 12.50 -13.76
N PRO A 27 12.27 13.73 -14.07
CA PRO A 27 10.88 14.13 -13.93
C PRO A 27 9.95 13.22 -14.73
N GLY A 28 8.99 12.59 -14.03
CA GLY A 28 8.05 11.64 -14.63
C GLY A 28 8.44 10.17 -14.49
N ASP A 29 9.70 9.87 -14.24
CA ASP A 29 10.20 8.50 -14.09
C ASP A 29 10.22 8.09 -12.60
N PHE A 30 9.18 7.41 -12.14
CA PHE A 30 9.02 7.04 -10.74
C PHE A 30 9.44 5.59 -10.49
N PRO A 31 10.05 5.31 -9.31
CA PRO A 31 10.34 3.93 -8.93
C PRO A 31 9.05 3.15 -8.64
N GLU A 32 8.95 1.97 -9.20
CA GLU A 32 7.81 1.06 -9.06
C GLU A 32 8.28 -0.31 -8.55
N VAL A 33 7.49 -0.89 -7.65
CA VAL A 33 7.69 -2.27 -7.22
C VAL A 33 7.05 -3.19 -8.25
N THR A 34 7.85 -4.07 -8.84
CA THR A 34 7.38 -5.09 -9.79
C THR A 34 7.18 -6.43 -9.09
N TYR A 35 6.26 -7.24 -9.61
CA TYR A 35 5.86 -8.51 -9.02
C TYR A 35 5.98 -9.66 -10.00
N ASP A 36 6.34 -10.84 -9.50
CA ASP A 36 6.21 -12.11 -10.24
C ASP A 36 4.73 -12.52 -10.27
N LEU A 37 4.01 -11.98 -11.25
CA LEU A 37 2.57 -12.18 -11.39
C LEU A 37 2.21 -13.62 -11.78
N GLU A 38 3.07 -14.33 -12.48
CA GLU A 38 2.80 -15.72 -12.85
C GLU A 38 2.89 -16.65 -11.63
N ARG A 39 3.90 -16.47 -10.82
CA ARG A 39 4.03 -17.18 -9.55
C ARG A 39 2.88 -16.80 -8.59
N LEU A 40 2.57 -15.50 -8.47
CA LEU A 40 1.45 -15.03 -7.68
C LEU A 40 0.14 -15.70 -8.08
N LYS A 41 -0.14 -15.77 -9.39
CA LYS A 41 -1.35 -16.37 -9.95
C LYS A 41 -1.46 -17.86 -9.66
N SER A 42 -0.32 -18.58 -9.61
CA SER A 42 -0.29 -20.00 -9.27
C SER A 42 -0.53 -20.26 -7.78
N ASP A 43 0.01 -19.40 -6.91
CA ASP A 43 0.10 -19.64 -5.47
C ASP A 43 -1.04 -19.00 -4.69
N LEU A 44 -1.50 -17.82 -5.14
CA LEU A 44 -2.52 -17.04 -4.44
C LEU A 44 -3.90 -17.21 -5.07
N ASN A 45 -4.84 -17.75 -4.32
CA ASN A 45 -6.23 -17.83 -4.75
C ASN A 45 -7.11 -16.85 -3.97
N ARG A 46 -8.28 -16.55 -4.54
CA ARG A 46 -9.25 -15.62 -3.96
C ARG A 46 -9.68 -16.03 -2.55
N PHE A 47 -9.81 -17.33 -2.29
CA PHE A 47 -10.24 -17.83 -0.99
C PHE A 47 -9.20 -17.50 0.09
N ALA A 48 -7.91 -17.72 -0.17
CA ALA A 48 -6.84 -17.38 0.77
C ALA A 48 -6.86 -15.88 1.14
N VAL A 49 -7.06 -14.99 0.17
CA VAL A 49 -7.21 -13.56 0.43
C VAL A 49 -8.42 -13.26 1.29
N THR A 50 -9.57 -13.93 1.07
CA THR A 50 -10.79 -13.69 1.85
C THR A 50 -10.69 -14.17 3.30
N GLN A 51 -9.81 -15.12 3.60
CA GLN A 51 -9.54 -15.61 4.95
C GLN A 51 -8.52 -14.75 5.73
N GLY A 52 -7.88 -13.81 5.08
CA GLY A 52 -6.91 -12.90 5.71
C GLY A 52 -7.54 -11.95 6.74
N PRO A 53 -6.72 -11.21 7.51
CA PRO A 53 -7.19 -10.28 8.52
C PRO A 53 -8.10 -9.18 7.93
N ALA A 54 -8.98 -8.61 8.77
CA ALA A 54 -9.84 -7.48 8.37
C ALA A 54 -9.05 -6.17 8.34
N SER A 55 -7.99 -6.12 7.54
CA SER A 55 -7.10 -4.96 7.37
C SER A 55 -6.41 -5.00 6.01
N LEU A 56 -5.54 -4.03 5.72
CA LEU A 56 -4.65 -4.00 4.55
C LEU A 56 -3.79 -5.28 4.47
N TRP A 57 -3.37 -5.79 5.62
CA TRP A 57 -2.43 -6.91 5.74
C TRP A 57 -2.96 -8.26 5.24
N ARG A 58 -4.24 -8.36 4.89
CA ARG A 58 -4.77 -9.51 4.13
C ARG A 58 -4.12 -9.67 2.75
N TYR A 59 -3.57 -8.59 2.23
CA TYR A 59 -2.84 -8.55 0.96
C TYR A 59 -1.32 -8.63 1.15
N ALA A 60 -0.85 -9.08 2.32
CA ALA A 60 0.57 -9.17 2.64
C ALA A 60 1.43 -9.81 1.52
N PRO A 61 0.98 -10.86 0.83
CA PRO A 61 1.76 -11.42 -0.29
C PRO A 61 2.03 -10.43 -1.43
N LEU A 62 1.22 -9.38 -1.54
CA LEU A 62 1.34 -8.32 -2.55
C LEU A 62 2.02 -7.05 -2.03
N LEU A 63 2.49 -7.05 -0.79
CA LEU A 63 3.14 -5.90 -0.19
C LEU A 63 4.66 -6.09 -0.21
N PRO A 64 5.45 -5.01 -0.40
CA PRO A 64 6.91 -5.07 -0.46
C PRO A 64 7.54 -5.15 0.94
N VAL A 65 7.14 -6.16 1.72
CA VAL A 65 7.63 -6.43 3.08
C VAL A 65 8.04 -7.90 3.20
N GLU A 66 9.04 -8.18 4.03
CA GLU A 66 9.57 -9.53 4.24
C GLU A 66 8.93 -10.20 5.47
N GLU A 67 8.89 -9.48 6.58
CA GLU A 67 8.52 -9.98 7.91
C GLU A 67 7.13 -9.46 8.33
N VAL A 68 6.08 -10.07 7.78
CA VAL A 68 4.69 -9.64 8.02
C VAL A 68 4.29 -9.68 9.51
N ASP A 69 4.86 -10.59 10.28
CA ASP A 69 4.60 -10.70 11.72
C ASP A 69 5.12 -9.48 12.50
N ASN A 70 6.04 -8.72 11.93
CA ASN A 70 6.58 -7.48 12.46
C ASN A 70 5.90 -6.22 11.91
N ALA A 71 4.77 -6.37 11.23
CA ALA A 71 4.06 -5.26 10.61
C ALA A 71 3.68 -4.16 11.60
N VAL A 72 3.99 -2.92 11.23
CA VAL A 72 3.53 -1.74 11.95
C VAL A 72 2.13 -1.42 11.46
N THR A 73 1.11 -1.72 12.25
CA THR A 73 -0.30 -1.59 11.86
C THR A 73 -1.15 -1.02 12.98
N LEU A 74 -2.11 -0.21 12.63
CA LEU A 74 -3.18 0.30 13.50
C LEU A 74 -4.56 -0.23 13.05
N GLY A 75 -4.58 -1.26 12.16
CA GLY A 75 -5.79 -1.85 11.61
C GLY A 75 -6.32 -1.13 10.37
N GLU A 76 -5.48 -0.37 9.67
CA GLU A 76 -5.83 0.32 8.43
C GLU A 76 -6.33 -0.64 7.33
N GLY A 77 -7.18 -0.13 6.47
CA GLY A 77 -7.83 -0.92 5.43
C GLY A 77 -9.16 -1.50 5.90
N TRP A 78 -9.69 -2.47 5.15
CA TRP A 78 -11.03 -3.03 5.39
C TRP A 78 -12.15 -1.97 5.49
N THR A 79 -11.91 -0.82 4.88
CA THR A 79 -12.84 0.32 4.91
C THR A 79 -14.16 -0.02 4.25
N PRO A 80 -15.30 0.47 4.77
CA PRO A 80 -16.61 0.09 4.31
C PRO A 80 -16.88 0.55 2.87
N MET A 81 -17.73 -0.22 2.17
CA MET A 81 -18.33 0.15 0.90
C MET A 81 -19.75 0.65 1.17
N LEU A 82 -20.02 1.92 0.87
CA LEU A 82 -21.28 2.58 1.16
C LEU A 82 -22.08 2.79 -0.13
N PRO A 83 -23.38 2.45 -0.17
CA PRO A 83 -24.23 2.78 -1.32
C PRO A 83 -24.42 4.30 -1.41
N VAL A 84 -24.32 4.85 -2.62
CA VAL A 84 -24.54 6.28 -2.90
C VAL A 84 -25.62 6.46 -3.95
N ASP A 85 -26.81 6.00 -3.61
CA ASP A 85 -27.96 5.84 -4.52
C ASP A 85 -28.37 7.14 -5.23
N ARG A 86 -28.36 8.26 -4.51
CA ARG A 86 -28.73 9.57 -5.10
C ARG A 86 -27.76 9.97 -6.22
N LEU A 87 -26.47 9.72 -6.02
CA LEU A 87 -25.46 9.99 -7.04
C LEU A 87 -25.56 8.96 -8.19
N ALA A 88 -25.82 7.70 -7.89
CA ALA A 88 -26.04 6.67 -8.88
C ALA A 88 -27.15 7.09 -9.85
N VAL A 89 -28.32 7.49 -9.32
CA VAL A 89 -29.45 7.97 -10.13
C VAL A 89 -29.07 9.18 -10.98
N ALA A 90 -28.39 10.17 -10.39
CA ALA A 90 -27.96 11.38 -11.11
C ALA A 90 -26.99 11.07 -12.27
N MET A 91 -26.21 9.99 -12.15
CA MET A 91 -25.26 9.52 -13.17
C MET A 91 -25.84 8.48 -14.13
N GLY A 92 -27.11 8.10 -13.97
CA GLY A 92 -27.75 7.05 -14.80
C GLY A 92 -27.19 5.64 -14.53
N LEU A 93 -26.62 5.39 -13.35
CA LEU A 93 -26.08 4.10 -12.95
C LEU A 93 -27.09 3.31 -12.13
N GLN A 94 -27.11 1.98 -12.30
CA GLN A 94 -27.93 1.09 -11.48
C GLN A 94 -27.40 0.98 -10.04
N THR A 95 -26.08 0.99 -9.87
CA THR A 95 -25.42 0.87 -8.58
C THR A 95 -24.15 1.72 -8.58
N LEU A 96 -23.93 2.44 -7.50
CA LEU A 96 -22.69 3.14 -7.23
C LEU A 96 -22.32 2.95 -5.75
N LEU A 97 -21.10 2.54 -5.51
CA LEU A 97 -20.57 2.33 -4.17
C LEU A 97 -19.37 3.27 -3.93
N ALA A 98 -19.34 3.92 -2.79
CA ALA A 98 -18.21 4.70 -2.34
C ALA A 98 -17.43 3.91 -1.28
N LYS A 99 -16.11 3.78 -1.48
CA LYS A 99 -15.23 3.21 -0.46
C LYS A 99 -14.79 4.32 0.50
N ASP A 100 -15.22 4.21 1.76
CA ASP A 100 -15.00 5.26 2.77
C ASP A 100 -13.60 5.15 3.40
N GLU A 101 -12.60 5.72 2.74
CA GLU A 101 -11.21 5.75 3.23
C GLU A 101 -11.01 6.68 4.44
N GLY A 102 -11.99 7.50 4.79
CA GLY A 102 -12.02 8.29 6.02
C GLY A 102 -12.14 7.45 7.29
N ARG A 103 -12.38 6.14 7.18
CA ARG A 103 -12.46 5.22 8.31
C ARG A 103 -11.11 4.59 8.70
N ASN A 104 -10.04 4.92 8.00
CA ASN A 104 -8.70 4.55 8.43
C ASN A 104 -8.32 5.28 9.74
N PRO A 105 -7.35 4.77 10.52
CA PRO A 105 -6.97 5.29 11.84
C PRO A 105 -6.68 6.80 11.91
N SER A 106 -5.97 7.37 10.92
CA SER A 106 -5.74 8.82 10.84
C SER A 106 -6.85 9.59 10.13
N GLY A 107 -7.92 8.91 9.69
CA GLY A 107 -8.99 9.50 8.90
C GLY A 107 -8.69 9.64 7.42
N THR A 108 -7.62 9.03 6.91
CA THR A 108 -7.23 9.14 5.50
C THR A 108 -6.66 7.83 4.91
N PHE A 109 -6.72 7.71 3.58
CA PHE A 109 -6.12 6.59 2.85
C PHE A 109 -4.58 6.52 2.95
N LYS A 110 -3.93 7.59 3.41
CA LYS A 110 -2.47 7.66 3.55
C LYS A 110 -1.92 6.61 4.53
N ASP A 111 -2.74 6.15 5.45
CA ASP A 111 -2.40 5.10 6.42
C ASP A 111 -1.93 3.81 5.74
N ARG A 112 -2.51 3.46 4.60
CA ARG A 112 -2.12 2.28 3.84
C ARG A 112 -0.66 2.33 3.40
N GLY A 113 -0.23 3.47 2.86
CA GLY A 113 1.15 3.67 2.45
C GLY A 113 2.09 3.83 3.65
N ALA A 114 1.67 4.54 4.69
CA ALA A 114 2.47 4.74 5.90
C ALA A 114 2.78 3.41 6.60
N SER A 115 1.77 2.58 6.83
CA SER A 115 1.92 1.26 7.45
C SER A 115 2.96 0.39 6.73
N VAL A 116 2.82 0.24 5.40
CA VAL A 116 3.75 -0.56 4.59
C VAL A 116 5.15 0.04 4.59
N ALA A 117 5.27 1.35 4.36
CA ALA A 117 6.57 2.02 4.29
C ALA A 117 7.32 1.95 5.62
N ILE A 118 6.66 2.24 6.74
CA ILE A 118 7.28 2.17 8.07
C ILE A 118 7.69 0.73 8.40
N THR A 119 6.85 -0.25 8.07
CA THR A 119 7.22 -1.67 8.23
C THR A 119 8.50 -1.99 7.45
N ARG A 120 8.57 -1.63 6.17
CA ARG A 120 9.76 -1.88 5.35
C ARG A 120 10.99 -1.12 5.85
N MET A 121 10.85 0.12 6.24
CA MET A 121 11.95 0.90 6.84
C MET A 121 12.48 0.27 8.13
N ARG A 122 11.59 -0.28 8.95
CA ARG A 122 11.98 -1.01 10.16
C ARG A 122 12.78 -2.27 9.83
N GLU A 123 12.37 -3.04 8.81
CA GLU A 123 13.13 -4.20 8.31
C GLU A 123 14.54 -3.80 7.85
N LEU A 124 14.66 -2.66 7.18
CA LEU A 124 15.93 -2.11 6.72
C LEU A 124 16.77 -1.44 7.84
N GLY A 125 16.29 -1.44 9.08
CA GLY A 125 17.00 -0.85 10.22
C GLY A 125 17.03 0.68 10.22
N ILE A 126 16.21 1.35 9.43
CA ILE A 126 16.10 2.82 9.38
C ILE A 126 15.52 3.33 10.69
N LYS A 127 16.22 4.29 11.33
CA LYS A 127 15.86 4.85 12.65
C LYS A 127 15.27 6.25 12.59
N THR A 128 15.45 6.95 11.49
CA THR A 128 15.04 8.35 11.36
C THR A 128 14.42 8.58 9.98
N ILE A 129 13.28 9.23 9.95
CA ILE A 129 12.56 9.56 8.73
C ILE A 129 12.35 11.07 8.71
N ILE A 130 12.56 11.67 7.55
CA ILE A 130 12.21 13.07 7.28
C ILE A 130 11.10 13.07 6.24
N HIS A 131 10.00 13.76 6.53
CA HIS A 131 8.84 13.83 5.64
C HIS A 131 8.45 15.30 5.40
N ASN A 132 8.30 15.69 4.14
CA ASN A 132 8.08 17.08 3.72
C ASN A 132 6.60 17.45 3.53
N SER A 133 5.69 16.83 4.26
CA SER A 133 4.25 17.11 4.18
C SER A 133 3.74 17.82 5.43
N SER A 134 2.84 18.77 5.25
CA SER A 134 2.09 19.42 6.35
C SER A 134 0.63 18.95 6.47
N GLY A 135 0.24 17.95 5.69
CA GLY A 135 -1.15 17.45 5.62
C GLY A 135 -1.29 16.00 6.06
N ASN A 136 -2.26 15.34 5.46
CA ASN A 136 -2.65 13.96 5.81
C ASN A 136 -1.50 12.96 5.78
N ALA A 137 -0.55 13.10 4.85
CA ALA A 137 0.60 12.21 4.82
C ALA A 137 1.47 12.39 6.07
N ALA A 138 1.77 13.63 6.49
CA ALA A 138 2.55 13.87 7.72
C ALA A 138 1.85 13.31 8.95
N GLY A 139 0.53 13.54 9.08
CA GLY A 139 -0.27 13.00 10.18
C GLY A 139 -0.24 11.47 10.23
N SER A 140 -0.45 10.84 9.10
CA SER A 140 -0.41 9.38 8.99
C SER A 140 1.00 8.84 9.33
N TRP A 141 2.05 9.36 8.71
CA TRP A 141 3.42 8.91 9.00
C TRP A 141 3.81 9.07 10.47
N ALA A 142 3.39 10.18 11.12
CA ALA A 142 3.64 10.40 12.54
C ALA A 142 2.89 9.42 13.46
N MET A 143 1.75 8.87 13.01
CA MET A 143 1.00 7.86 13.78
C MET A 143 1.64 6.48 13.72
N TYR A 144 2.34 6.15 12.63
CA TYR A 144 2.92 4.83 12.41
C TYR A 144 4.41 4.77 12.80
N ALA A 145 5.11 5.89 12.92
CA ALA A 145 6.51 5.96 13.31
C ALA A 145 6.69 5.75 14.83
#